data_73df6dbd3f55d33ec00faef64f5d4866
#
_entry.id   73df6dbd3f55d33ec00faef64f5d4866
#
_cell.length_a   1.000
_cell.length_b   1.000
_cell.length_c   1.000
_cell.angle_alpha   90.00
_cell.angle_beta   90.00
_cell.angle_gamma   90.00
#
_symmetry.space_group_name_H-M   'P 1'
#
loop_
_entity.id
_entity.type
_entity.pdbx_description
1 polymer ?
#
loop_
_entity_poly.entity_id
_entity_poly.type
_entity_poly.pdbx_seq_one_letter_code
_entity_poly.pdbx_strand_id
1 'polypeptide(L)'
;MIKIERTSVMNFENAIRGARNPMNSWGRMDSHTEPDGTFVFGENDLSLAKRLCKAGTDHRKFIRQIFVSVDLTAPIYWWKEFDTYKVGTVANSTSTMHKIQAKTFEEADFSCDRMVPAAKESLMQTIGVLEKLRVEFVETKDKDLWYSLIQLLPSSYNQMRTCTMNYENVANMYFARRHHKLDEWHGFCAWAEELPYFKTLFIENDE
;
A
#
# COMPACT_ATOMS: atom_id res chain seq x y z
N MET A 1 -0.74 -12.06 7.20
CA MET A 1 -0.49 -10.62 7.53
C MET A 1 0.10 -9.91 6.32
N ILE A 2 -0.17 -8.60 6.16
CA ILE A 2 0.47 -7.76 5.12
C ILE A 2 1.95 -7.56 5.45
N LYS A 3 2.81 -7.60 4.41
CA LYS A 3 4.24 -7.25 4.50
C LYS A 3 4.46 -5.93 3.75
N ILE A 4 5.15 -4.99 4.37
CA ILE A 4 5.36 -3.63 3.86
C ILE A 4 6.87 -3.35 3.86
N GLU A 5 7.43 -2.99 2.70
CA GLU A 5 8.88 -2.84 2.51
C GLU A 5 9.18 -1.65 1.60
N ARG A 6 10.42 -1.18 1.63
CA ARG A 6 10.96 -0.15 0.70
C ARG A 6 10.12 1.11 0.62
N THR A 7 9.58 1.57 1.75
CA THR A 7 8.85 2.83 1.80
C THR A 7 9.77 4.00 1.44
N SER A 8 9.31 4.83 0.51
CA SER A 8 9.97 6.08 0.13
C SER A 8 8.92 7.18 0.04
N VAL A 9 9.20 8.33 0.65
CA VAL A 9 8.34 9.51 0.62
C VAL A 9 9.08 10.65 -0.02
N MET A 10 8.43 11.39 -0.91
CA MET A 10 9.11 12.41 -1.71
C MET A 10 8.24 13.64 -1.96
N ASN A 11 8.91 14.75 -2.33
CA ASN A 11 8.32 16.00 -2.82
C ASN A 11 7.65 16.90 -1.78
N PHE A 12 7.99 16.77 -0.50
CA PHE A 12 7.47 17.65 0.55
C PHE A 12 7.73 19.12 0.28
N GLU A 13 8.97 19.47 -0.08
CA GLU A 13 9.40 20.86 -0.29
C GLU A 13 8.56 21.57 -1.37
N ASN A 14 8.39 20.92 -2.54
CA ASN A 14 7.57 21.50 -3.61
C ASN A 14 6.10 21.56 -3.23
N ALA A 15 5.59 20.58 -2.48
CA ALA A 15 4.21 20.56 -2.01
C ALA A 15 3.93 21.75 -1.07
N ILE A 16 4.81 22.02 -0.11
CA ILE A 16 4.70 23.15 0.81
C ILE A 16 4.88 24.48 0.10
N ARG A 17 5.86 24.58 -0.81
CA ARG A 17 6.03 25.78 -1.66
C ARG A 17 4.74 26.03 -2.45
N GLY A 18 4.13 25.02 -3.02
CA GLY A 18 2.86 25.09 -3.73
C GLY A 18 1.69 25.54 -2.84
N ALA A 19 1.65 25.12 -1.59
CA ALA A 19 0.64 25.54 -0.61
C ALA A 19 0.68 27.06 -0.32
N ARG A 20 1.81 27.71 -0.55
CA ARG A 20 1.99 29.16 -0.35
C ARG A 20 1.62 30.02 -1.56
N ASN A 21 1.40 29.39 -2.74
CA ASN A 21 1.09 30.12 -3.98
C ASN A 21 -0.15 31.01 -3.88
N PRO A 22 -1.29 30.57 -3.29
CA PRO A 22 -2.51 31.38 -3.29
C PRO A 22 -2.37 32.76 -2.62
N MET A 23 -1.44 32.86 -1.67
CA MET A 23 -1.20 34.10 -0.89
C MET A 23 0.16 34.75 -1.21
N ASN A 24 0.88 34.27 -2.22
CA ASN A 24 2.23 34.71 -2.57
C ASN A 24 3.17 34.81 -1.36
N SER A 25 3.03 33.86 -0.41
CA SER A 25 3.68 33.93 0.91
C SER A 25 4.98 33.14 0.98
N TRP A 26 5.72 32.99 -0.12
CA TRP A 26 6.97 32.23 -0.20
C TRP A 26 8.06 32.75 0.75
N GLY A 27 8.08 34.06 1.00
CA GLY A 27 9.04 34.67 1.95
C GLY A 27 8.85 34.22 3.42
N ARG A 28 7.79 33.47 3.72
CA ARG A 28 7.54 32.83 5.04
C ARG A 28 7.91 31.37 5.07
N MET A 29 8.39 30.80 3.97
CA MET A 29 8.82 29.41 3.91
C MET A 29 10.04 29.20 4.80
N ASP A 30 9.96 28.28 5.74
CA ASP A 30 10.99 27.97 6.72
C ASP A 30 11.34 26.49 6.82
N SER A 31 10.72 25.67 5.95
CA SER A 31 11.06 24.25 5.78
C SER A 31 12.25 24.08 4.86
N HIS A 32 13.01 23.00 5.05
CA HIS A 32 14.18 22.68 4.24
C HIS A 32 14.37 21.16 4.13
N THR A 33 15.25 20.77 3.22
CA THR A 33 15.69 19.38 3.09
C THR A 33 17.15 19.31 3.55
N GLU A 34 17.42 18.40 4.50
CA GLU A 34 18.76 18.15 5.00
C GLU A 34 19.65 17.49 3.93
N PRO A 35 21.00 17.52 4.08
CA PRO A 35 21.91 16.92 3.11
C PRO A 35 21.72 15.41 2.89
N ASP A 36 21.14 14.70 3.87
CA ASP A 36 20.80 13.28 3.77
C ASP A 36 19.47 13.01 3.04
N GLY A 37 18.78 14.08 2.60
CA GLY A 37 17.48 14.00 1.93
C GLY A 37 16.26 14.04 2.86
N THR A 38 16.46 14.15 4.18
CA THR A 38 15.37 14.25 5.16
C THR A 38 14.71 15.62 5.07
N PHE A 39 13.41 15.65 4.85
CA PHE A 39 12.65 16.90 4.88
C PHE A 39 12.31 17.30 6.31
N VAL A 40 12.54 18.58 6.64
CA VAL A 40 12.26 19.16 7.95
C VAL A 40 11.28 20.32 7.80
N PHE A 41 10.11 20.20 8.46
CA PHE A 41 9.16 21.29 8.55
C PHE A 41 9.68 22.40 9.47
N GLY A 42 9.68 23.65 9.00
CA GLY A 42 9.71 24.83 9.86
C GLY A 42 8.35 25.08 10.52
N GLU A 43 8.35 25.89 11.57
CA GLU A 43 7.14 26.17 12.37
C GLU A 43 6.02 26.84 11.55
N ASN A 44 6.39 27.80 10.68
CA ASN A 44 5.43 28.51 9.84
C ASN A 44 4.78 27.59 8.80
N ASP A 45 5.56 26.72 8.18
CA ASP A 45 5.08 25.76 7.18
C ASP A 45 4.25 24.66 7.82
N LEU A 46 4.66 24.14 8.97
CA LEU A 46 3.91 23.14 9.71
C LEU A 46 2.53 23.68 10.16
N SER A 47 2.52 24.91 10.69
CA SER A 47 1.28 25.60 11.08
C SER A 47 0.35 25.79 9.87
N LEU A 48 0.89 26.19 8.71
CA LEU A 48 0.11 26.30 7.48
C LEU A 48 -0.44 24.94 7.05
N ALA A 49 0.40 23.91 7.01
CA ALA A 49 0.02 22.55 6.59
C ALA A 49 -1.10 21.98 7.47
N LYS A 50 -1.00 22.11 8.80
CA LYS A 50 -2.03 21.69 9.75
C LYS A 50 -3.36 22.40 9.47
N ARG A 51 -3.37 23.72 9.33
CA ARG A 51 -4.57 24.49 9.04
C ARG A 51 -5.23 24.10 7.71
N LEU A 52 -4.43 23.86 6.66
CA LEU A 52 -4.96 23.43 5.36
C LEU A 52 -5.53 21.99 5.43
N CYS A 53 -4.88 21.09 6.16
CA CYS A 53 -5.40 19.74 6.37
C CYS A 53 -6.72 19.75 7.14
N LYS A 54 -6.83 20.55 8.19
CA LYS A 54 -8.06 20.72 9.00
C LYS A 54 -9.21 21.36 8.20
N ALA A 55 -8.89 22.27 7.28
CA ALA A 55 -9.88 22.95 6.44
C ALA A 55 -10.52 22.05 5.36
N GLY A 56 -10.04 20.82 5.19
CA GLY A 56 -10.65 19.82 4.34
C GLY A 56 -10.07 19.71 2.94
N THR A 57 -10.68 18.85 2.14
CA THR A 57 -10.17 18.37 0.85
C THR A 57 -9.86 19.48 -0.17
N ASP A 58 -10.65 20.55 -0.18
CA ASP A 58 -10.47 21.66 -1.12
C ASP A 58 -9.24 22.52 -0.79
N HIS A 59 -8.85 22.56 0.47
CA HIS A 59 -7.73 23.36 0.96
C HIS A 59 -6.41 22.57 1.05
N ARG A 60 -6.47 21.28 1.33
CA ARG A 60 -5.29 20.41 1.52
C ARG A 60 -4.71 19.85 0.22
N LYS A 61 -4.92 20.52 -0.93
CA LYS A 61 -4.45 20.04 -2.25
C LYS A 61 -2.95 19.74 -2.30
N PHE A 62 -2.14 20.42 -1.50
CA PHE A 62 -0.70 20.24 -1.45
C PHE A 62 -0.29 18.81 -1.09
N ILE A 63 -1.06 18.09 -0.24
CA ILE A 63 -0.75 16.70 0.13
C ILE A 63 -0.90 15.72 -1.04
N ARG A 64 -1.59 16.10 -2.12
CA ARG A 64 -1.65 15.31 -3.37
C ARG A 64 -0.35 15.36 -4.15
N GLN A 65 0.55 16.29 -3.81
CA GLN A 65 1.89 16.42 -4.38
C GLN A 65 2.96 15.71 -3.54
N ILE A 66 2.62 15.19 -2.36
CA ILE A 66 3.51 14.36 -1.54
C ILE A 66 3.26 12.90 -1.94
N PHE A 67 4.27 12.26 -2.54
CA PHE A 67 4.15 10.90 -3.05
C PHE A 67 4.77 9.88 -2.09
N VAL A 68 4.15 8.71 -2.03
CA VAL A 68 4.65 7.54 -1.30
C VAL A 68 4.79 6.39 -2.28
N SER A 69 5.97 5.80 -2.35
CA SER A 69 6.21 4.55 -3.07
C SER A 69 6.57 3.45 -2.08
N VAL A 70 5.98 2.27 -2.23
CA VAL A 70 6.10 1.19 -1.25
C VAL A 70 5.87 -0.18 -1.92
N ASP A 71 6.60 -1.21 -1.48
CA ASP A 71 6.33 -2.59 -1.83
C ASP A 71 5.39 -3.21 -0.78
N LEU A 72 4.21 -3.65 -1.24
CA LEU A 72 3.19 -4.29 -0.41
C LEU A 72 3.00 -5.74 -0.87
N THR A 73 3.17 -6.70 0.04
CA THR A 73 2.79 -8.10 -0.18
C THR A 73 1.55 -8.40 0.65
N ALA A 74 0.46 -8.76 -0.02
CA ALA A 74 -0.83 -8.97 0.61
C ALA A 74 -1.66 -10.02 -0.15
N PRO A 75 -2.66 -10.66 0.49
CA PRO A 75 -3.50 -11.64 -0.18
C PRO A 75 -4.42 -10.99 -1.23
N ILE A 76 -4.77 -11.78 -2.25
CA ILE A 76 -5.63 -11.30 -3.35
C ILE A 76 -6.97 -10.74 -2.82
N TYR A 77 -7.53 -11.31 -1.75
CA TYR A 77 -8.79 -10.79 -1.18
C TYR A 77 -8.63 -9.35 -0.64
N TRP A 78 -7.47 -8.99 -0.08
CA TRP A 78 -7.16 -7.62 0.37
C TRP A 78 -6.96 -6.68 -0.82
N TRP A 79 -6.26 -7.14 -1.86
CA TRP A 79 -6.05 -6.36 -3.08
C TRP A 79 -7.34 -5.95 -3.78
N LYS A 80 -8.39 -6.80 -3.74
CA LYS A 80 -9.71 -6.45 -4.28
C LYS A 80 -10.31 -5.20 -3.63
N GLU A 81 -10.06 -5.01 -2.33
CA GLU A 81 -10.51 -3.81 -1.63
C GLU A 81 -9.57 -2.62 -1.88
N PHE A 82 -8.25 -2.84 -1.88
CA PHE A 82 -7.27 -1.80 -2.20
C PHE A 82 -7.49 -1.23 -3.61
N ASP A 83 -7.84 -2.05 -4.58
CA ASP A 83 -8.10 -1.66 -5.96
C ASP A 83 -9.33 -0.73 -6.12
N THR A 84 -10.13 -0.52 -5.09
CA THR A 84 -11.19 0.50 -5.08
C THR A 84 -10.66 1.93 -4.97
N TYR A 85 -9.41 2.11 -4.53
CA TYR A 85 -8.72 3.40 -4.37
C TYR A 85 -7.85 3.76 -5.58
N LYS A 86 -8.40 3.67 -6.79
CA LYS A 86 -7.63 3.80 -8.06
C LYS A 86 -7.15 5.21 -8.38
N VAL A 87 -7.89 6.23 -7.94
CA VAL A 87 -7.58 7.61 -8.32
C VAL A 87 -6.31 8.07 -7.62
N GLY A 88 -5.26 8.35 -8.40
CA GLY A 88 -3.97 8.79 -7.90
C GLY A 88 -3.10 7.64 -7.32
N THR A 89 -3.48 6.38 -7.55
CA THR A 89 -2.70 5.20 -7.17
C THR A 89 -2.29 4.41 -8.40
N VAL A 90 -1.01 4.07 -8.49
CA VAL A 90 -0.44 3.22 -9.54
C VAL A 90 0.23 2.01 -8.88
N ALA A 91 -0.01 0.82 -9.41
CA ALA A 91 0.56 -0.41 -8.89
C ALA A 91 1.12 -1.29 -10.00
N ASN A 92 2.35 -1.78 -9.80
CA ASN A 92 2.97 -2.84 -10.61
C ASN A 92 3.04 -4.12 -9.78
N SER A 93 2.35 -5.17 -10.23
CA SER A 93 2.25 -6.43 -9.50
C SER A 93 3.16 -7.52 -10.04
N THR A 94 3.59 -8.42 -9.16
CA THR A 94 4.10 -9.74 -9.59
C THR A 94 2.99 -10.48 -10.34
N SER A 95 3.38 -11.10 -11.47
CA SER A 95 2.39 -11.72 -12.35
C SER A 95 2.03 -13.13 -11.91
N THR A 96 0.77 -13.35 -11.56
CA THR A 96 0.20 -14.69 -11.39
C THR A 96 -0.06 -15.39 -12.73
N MET A 97 -0.09 -14.63 -13.85
CA MET A 97 -0.33 -15.19 -15.19
C MET A 97 0.95 -15.71 -15.86
N HIS A 98 2.06 -14.96 -15.73
CA HIS A 98 3.28 -15.28 -16.49
C HIS A 98 4.33 -16.03 -15.67
N LYS A 99 4.28 -15.95 -14.35
CA LYS A 99 5.33 -16.46 -13.47
C LYS A 99 4.81 -17.35 -12.33
N ILE A 100 3.54 -17.71 -12.33
CA ILE A 100 2.93 -18.56 -11.30
C ILE A 100 3.66 -19.90 -11.16
N GLN A 101 4.19 -20.44 -12.28
CA GLN A 101 4.90 -21.72 -12.31
C GLN A 101 6.39 -21.62 -11.96
N ALA A 102 6.94 -20.40 -11.82
CA ALA A 102 8.38 -20.22 -11.69
C ALA A 102 8.95 -20.63 -10.32
N LYS A 103 8.11 -20.75 -9.34
CA LYS A 103 8.45 -21.08 -7.95
C LYS A 103 7.55 -22.20 -7.44
N THR A 104 8.08 -23.06 -6.60
CA THR A 104 7.32 -24.05 -5.81
C THR A 104 6.30 -23.34 -4.91
N PHE A 105 5.09 -23.89 -4.81
CA PHE A 105 4.09 -23.40 -3.88
C PHE A 105 4.37 -23.86 -2.46
N GLU A 106 4.39 -22.93 -1.52
CA GLU A 106 4.62 -23.18 -0.09
C GLU A 106 3.50 -22.54 0.75
N GLU A 107 3.30 -23.00 1.98
CA GLU A 107 2.33 -22.41 2.92
C GLU A 107 2.55 -20.91 3.10
N ALA A 108 3.82 -20.45 3.14
CA ALA A 108 4.19 -19.05 3.30
C ALA A 108 3.73 -18.15 2.15
N ASP A 109 3.36 -18.73 0.99
CA ASP A 109 2.80 -17.97 -0.13
C ASP A 109 1.33 -17.59 0.09
N PHE A 110 0.71 -18.04 1.19
CA PHE A 110 -0.71 -17.84 1.47
C PHE A 110 -0.93 -17.22 2.84
N SER A 111 -1.87 -16.29 2.95
CA SER A 111 -2.37 -15.79 4.23
C SER A 111 -3.34 -16.80 4.84
N CYS A 112 -2.88 -17.52 5.87
CA CYS A 112 -3.65 -18.58 6.53
C CYS A 112 -3.62 -18.51 8.07
N ASP A 113 -3.08 -17.44 8.62
CA ASP A 113 -2.87 -17.20 10.05
C ASP A 113 -4.18 -17.15 10.87
N ARG A 114 -5.31 -16.86 10.24
CA ARG A 114 -6.64 -16.85 10.85
C ARG A 114 -7.52 -18.06 10.48
N MET A 115 -6.97 -19.02 9.72
CA MET A 115 -7.75 -20.19 9.32
C MET A 115 -7.96 -21.15 10.50
N VAL A 116 -9.20 -21.64 10.63
CA VAL A 116 -9.52 -22.77 11.52
C VAL A 116 -8.84 -24.04 11.00
N PRO A 117 -8.58 -25.07 11.85
CA PRO A 117 -7.81 -26.27 11.44
C PRO A 117 -8.33 -26.94 10.17
N ALA A 118 -9.63 -27.15 10.04
CA ALA A 118 -10.22 -27.78 8.84
C ALA A 118 -10.00 -26.97 7.55
N ALA A 119 -10.06 -25.63 7.63
CA ALA A 119 -9.79 -24.77 6.48
C ALA A 119 -8.30 -24.78 6.11
N LYS A 120 -7.41 -24.82 7.12
CA LYS A 120 -5.99 -24.91 6.90
C LYS A 120 -5.60 -26.25 6.26
N GLU A 121 -6.18 -27.35 6.72
CA GLU A 121 -5.99 -28.66 6.10
C GLU A 121 -6.41 -28.67 4.62
N SER A 122 -7.58 -28.11 4.30
CA SER A 122 -8.05 -27.97 2.92
C SER A 122 -7.11 -27.10 2.06
N LEU A 123 -6.55 -26.02 2.62
CA LEU A 123 -5.54 -25.21 1.93
C LEU A 123 -4.28 -26.03 1.63
N MET A 124 -3.78 -26.82 2.59
CA MET A 124 -2.60 -27.66 2.38
C MET A 124 -2.80 -28.71 1.29
N GLN A 125 -3.99 -29.33 1.23
CA GLN A 125 -4.36 -30.23 0.13
C GLN A 125 -4.38 -29.48 -1.21
N THR A 126 -4.94 -28.27 -1.25
CA THR A 126 -4.98 -27.42 -2.46
C THR A 126 -3.55 -27.04 -2.91
N ILE A 127 -2.65 -26.68 -2.00
CA ILE A 127 -1.25 -26.41 -2.30
C ILE A 127 -0.59 -27.63 -2.92
N GLY A 128 -0.85 -28.82 -2.37
CA GLY A 128 -0.34 -30.09 -2.94
C GLY A 128 -0.86 -30.35 -4.38
N VAL A 129 -2.09 -30.00 -4.68
CA VAL A 129 -2.64 -30.09 -6.06
C VAL A 129 -2.00 -29.06 -6.96
N LEU A 130 -1.88 -27.81 -6.52
CA LEU A 130 -1.23 -26.73 -7.28
C LEU A 130 0.23 -27.08 -7.64
N GLU A 131 0.96 -27.67 -6.70
CA GLU A 131 2.35 -28.07 -6.94
C GLU A 131 2.46 -29.21 -7.98
N LYS A 132 1.57 -30.19 -7.93
CA LYS A 132 1.52 -31.25 -8.96
C LYS A 132 1.24 -30.65 -10.35
N LEU A 133 0.21 -29.82 -10.47
CA LEU A 133 -0.12 -29.13 -11.72
C LEU A 133 1.05 -28.27 -12.23
N ARG A 134 1.75 -27.58 -11.32
CA ARG A 134 2.92 -26.78 -11.65
C ARG A 134 4.04 -27.61 -12.26
N VAL A 135 4.40 -28.72 -11.64
CA VAL A 135 5.46 -29.62 -12.10
C VAL A 135 5.12 -30.16 -13.47
N GLU A 136 3.90 -30.68 -13.65
CA GLU A 136 3.46 -31.23 -14.94
C GLU A 136 3.39 -30.15 -16.03
N PHE A 137 2.91 -28.93 -15.69
CA PHE A 137 2.93 -27.80 -16.64
C PHE A 137 4.35 -27.40 -17.04
N VAL A 138 5.31 -27.40 -16.13
CA VAL A 138 6.71 -27.06 -16.45
C VAL A 138 7.30 -28.06 -17.45
N GLU A 139 6.93 -29.32 -17.40
CA GLU A 139 7.39 -30.39 -18.30
C GLU A 139 6.66 -30.36 -19.64
N THR A 140 5.34 -30.29 -19.63
CA THR A 140 4.51 -30.49 -20.82
C THR A 140 4.17 -29.21 -21.56
N LYS A 141 4.13 -28.06 -20.87
CA LYS A 141 3.62 -26.78 -21.38
C LYS A 141 2.13 -26.83 -21.77
N ASP A 142 1.39 -27.79 -21.24
CA ASP A 142 -0.02 -27.94 -21.52
C ASP A 142 -0.82 -26.73 -20.99
N LYS A 143 -1.58 -26.12 -21.89
CA LYS A 143 -2.36 -24.91 -21.60
C LYS A 143 -3.49 -25.15 -20.58
N ASP A 144 -4.06 -26.34 -20.54
CA ASP A 144 -5.13 -26.67 -19.60
C ASP A 144 -4.60 -26.81 -18.17
N LEU A 145 -3.37 -27.30 -18.00
CA LEU A 145 -2.68 -27.29 -16.70
C LEU A 145 -2.41 -25.85 -16.22
N TRP A 146 -1.99 -24.98 -17.13
CA TRP A 146 -1.81 -23.55 -16.79
C TRP A 146 -3.13 -22.88 -16.39
N TYR A 147 -4.22 -23.12 -17.12
CA TYR A 147 -5.54 -22.63 -16.74
C TYR A 147 -5.99 -23.17 -15.37
N SER A 148 -5.74 -24.46 -15.12
CA SER A 148 -6.06 -25.10 -13.85
C SER A 148 -5.33 -24.45 -12.66
N LEU A 149 -4.04 -24.11 -12.82
CA LEU A 149 -3.25 -23.38 -11.83
C LEU A 149 -3.90 -22.03 -11.48
N ILE A 150 -4.30 -21.25 -12.49
CA ILE A 150 -4.86 -19.92 -12.30
C ILE A 150 -6.25 -19.98 -11.68
N GLN A 151 -7.10 -20.89 -12.17
CA GLN A 151 -8.48 -21.03 -11.72
C GLN A 151 -8.58 -21.61 -10.29
N LEU A 152 -7.65 -22.47 -9.91
CA LEU A 152 -7.61 -23.08 -8.58
C LEU A 152 -6.93 -22.20 -7.53
N LEU A 153 -6.18 -21.14 -7.94
CA LEU A 153 -5.40 -20.32 -7.02
C LEU A 153 -6.31 -19.65 -5.97
N PRO A 154 -6.14 -19.95 -4.66
CA PRO A 154 -6.97 -19.37 -3.62
C PRO A 154 -6.78 -17.85 -3.51
N SER A 155 -7.82 -17.13 -3.10
CA SER A 155 -7.74 -15.68 -2.85
C SER A 155 -6.83 -15.30 -1.67
N SER A 156 -6.42 -16.26 -0.86
CA SER A 156 -5.41 -16.12 0.20
C SER A 156 -3.97 -16.06 -0.32
N TYR A 157 -3.74 -16.32 -1.61
CA TYR A 157 -2.41 -16.19 -2.23
C TYR A 157 -1.88 -14.76 -2.10
N ASN A 158 -0.64 -14.62 -1.63
CA ASN A 158 0.01 -13.35 -1.40
C ASN A 158 0.68 -12.84 -2.69
N GLN A 159 0.23 -11.70 -3.17
CA GLN A 159 0.82 -11.02 -4.33
C GLN A 159 1.58 -9.77 -3.87
N MET A 160 2.80 -9.59 -4.35
CA MET A 160 3.56 -8.37 -4.13
C MET A 160 3.23 -7.34 -5.22
N ARG A 161 3.05 -6.08 -4.80
CA ARG A 161 2.90 -4.93 -5.71
C ARG A 161 3.75 -3.76 -5.23
N THR A 162 4.49 -3.14 -6.15
CA THR A 162 5.06 -1.82 -5.91
C THR A 162 3.98 -0.79 -6.20
N CYS A 163 3.56 -0.06 -5.16
CA CYS A 163 2.49 0.92 -5.24
C CYS A 163 3.07 2.34 -5.08
N THR A 164 2.65 3.26 -5.96
CA THR A 164 2.90 4.69 -5.79
C THR A 164 1.56 5.41 -5.66
N MET A 165 1.43 6.21 -4.62
CA MET A 165 0.23 6.96 -4.27
C MET A 165 0.62 8.28 -3.62
N ASN A 166 -0.34 9.15 -3.34
CA ASN A 166 -0.07 10.39 -2.62
C ASN A 166 -0.64 10.36 -1.19
N TYR A 167 -0.27 11.34 -0.37
CA TYR A 167 -0.73 11.45 1.02
C TYR A 167 -2.25 11.55 1.16
N GLU A 168 -2.96 12.15 0.19
CA GLU A 168 -4.43 12.17 0.18
C GLU A 168 -5.00 10.75 0.05
N ASN A 169 -4.42 9.91 -0.82
CA ASN A 169 -4.83 8.51 -0.97
C ASN A 169 -4.60 7.72 0.31
N VAL A 170 -3.41 7.87 0.93
CA VAL A 170 -3.08 7.19 2.19
C VAL A 170 -4.04 7.62 3.30
N ALA A 171 -4.29 8.93 3.45
CA ALA A 171 -5.20 9.46 4.46
C ALA A 171 -6.64 8.96 4.26
N ASN A 172 -7.13 8.95 3.02
CA ASN A 172 -8.47 8.44 2.70
C ASN A 172 -8.61 6.95 3.03
N MET A 173 -7.60 6.13 2.71
CA MET A 173 -7.55 4.72 3.09
C MET A 173 -7.50 4.55 4.60
N TYR A 174 -6.64 5.30 5.29
CA TYR A 174 -6.50 5.26 6.75
C TYR A 174 -7.85 5.49 7.45
N PHE A 175 -8.51 6.62 7.16
CA PHE A 175 -9.77 6.95 7.83
C PHE A 175 -10.92 5.98 7.47
N ALA A 176 -10.94 5.47 6.24
CA ALA A 176 -11.94 4.49 5.83
C ALA A 176 -11.71 3.09 6.42
N ARG A 177 -10.46 2.73 6.76
CA ARG A 177 -10.06 1.35 7.07
C ARG A 177 -9.52 1.13 8.48
N ARG A 178 -9.27 2.15 9.29
CA ARG A 178 -8.70 2.01 10.65
C ARG A 178 -9.53 1.12 11.60
N HIS A 179 -10.80 0.93 11.33
CA HIS A 179 -11.70 0.07 12.09
C HIS A 179 -12.24 -1.10 11.23
N HIS A 180 -11.52 -1.47 10.19
CA HIS A 180 -11.95 -2.54 9.29
C HIS A 180 -11.80 -3.92 9.95
N LYS A 181 -12.59 -4.92 9.46
CA LYS A 181 -12.58 -6.28 10.02
C LYS A 181 -11.34 -7.10 9.66
N LEU A 182 -10.65 -6.76 8.55
CA LEU A 182 -9.44 -7.45 8.11
C LEU A 182 -8.22 -6.85 8.82
N ASP A 183 -7.46 -7.70 9.51
CA ASP A 183 -6.23 -7.29 10.24
C ASP A 183 -5.16 -6.71 9.31
N GLU A 184 -5.15 -7.07 8.03
CA GLU A 184 -4.26 -6.50 7.03
C GLU A 184 -4.42 -4.98 6.90
N TRP A 185 -5.64 -4.47 7.04
CA TRP A 185 -5.89 -3.02 7.05
C TRP A 185 -5.34 -2.36 8.32
N HIS A 186 -5.36 -3.04 9.46
CA HIS A 186 -4.72 -2.51 10.68
C HIS A 186 -3.21 -2.39 10.49
N GLY A 187 -2.58 -3.38 9.83
CA GLY A 187 -1.17 -3.31 9.45
C GLY A 187 -0.86 -2.14 8.50
N PHE A 188 -1.72 -1.91 7.50
CA PHE A 188 -1.60 -0.77 6.59
C PHE A 188 -1.77 0.57 7.34
N CYS A 189 -2.74 0.67 8.24
CA CYS A 189 -2.96 1.89 9.04
C CYS A 189 -1.79 2.18 9.99
N ALA A 190 -1.26 1.14 10.65
CA ALA A 190 -0.07 1.30 11.50
C ALA A 190 1.15 1.80 10.69
N TRP A 191 1.36 1.26 9.49
CA TRP A 191 2.40 1.76 8.59
C TRP A 191 2.16 3.21 8.16
N ALA A 192 0.91 3.59 7.86
CA ALA A 192 0.60 4.96 7.47
C ALA A 192 0.94 5.96 8.60
N GLU A 193 0.75 5.57 9.84
CA GLU A 193 1.10 6.37 11.02
C GLU A 193 2.62 6.59 11.16
N GLU A 194 3.45 5.69 10.66
CA GLU A 194 4.91 5.81 10.67
C GLU A 194 5.46 6.70 9.53
N LEU A 195 4.61 7.10 8.56
CA LEU A 195 5.04 8.00 7.49
C LEU A 195 5.39 9.39 8.04
N PRO A 196 6.40 10.06 7.47
CA PRO A 196 6.83 11.39 7.91
C PRO A 196 5.66 12.37 8.04
N TYR A 197 5.48 12.95 9.21
CA TYR A 197 4.45 13.93 9.53
C TYR A 197 2.98 13.48 9.35
N PHE A 198 2.72 12.20 9.07
CA PHE A 198 1.35 11.74 8.85
C PHE A 198 0.46 11.93 10.09
N LYS A 199 0.93 11.49 11.26
CA LYS A 199 0.20 11.71 12.53
C LYS A 199 -0.07 13.18 12.78
N THR A 200 0.96 13.99 12.64
CA THR A 200 0.92 15.44 12.92
C THR A 200 -0.05 16.18 12.00
N LEU A 201 -0.17 15.75 10.73
CA LEU A 201 -1.05 16.41 9.75
C LEU A 201 -2.49 15.92 9.82
N PHE A 202 -2.74 14.65 10.19
CA PHE A 202 -4.06 14.04 10.03
C PHE A 202 -4.70 13.52 11.32
N ILE A 203 -3.90 13.16 12.34
CA ILE A 203 -4.42 12.52 13.56
C ILE A 203 -4.41 13.51 14.72
N GLU A 204 -3.24 14.06 15.05
CA GLU A 204 -3.05 15.00 16.15
C GLU A 204 -3.66 16.38 15.88
N ASN A 205 -4.10 16.63 14.66
CA ASN A 205 -4.67 17.91 14.23
C ASN A 205 -6.19 18.00 14.49
N ASP A 206 -6.81 16.88 14.84
CA ASP A 206 -8.26 16.81 15.15
C ASP A 206 -8.55 16.98 16.67
N GLU A 207 -7.51 16.99 17.53
CA GLU A 207 -7.61 17.33 18.93
C GLU A 207 -7.46 18.86 19.15
#